data_e510344176f3686aac485f31992a040d
#
_entry.id   e510344176f3686aac485f31992a040d
#
_cell.length_a   1.000
_cell.length_b   1.000
_cell.length_c   1.000
_cell.angle_alpha   90.00
_cell.angle_beta   90.00
_cell.angle_gamma   90.00
#
_symmetry.space_group_name_H-M   'P 1'
#
loop_
_entity.id
_entity.type
_entity.pdbx_description
1 polymer ?
#
loop_
_entity_poly.entity_id
_entity_poly.type
_entity_poly.pdbx_seq_one_letter_code
_entity_poly.pdbx_strand_id
1 'polypeptide(L)' 'SKVSVDTLTERLKGDGYQVVSGPRTTGDGYYESCIRGIEGNLIEITE' A
#
# COMPACT_ATOMS: atom_id res chain seq x y z
N SER A 1 -10.53 -6.04 1.10
CA SER A 1 -11.24 -5.05 1.93
C SER A 1 -10.29 -3.94 2.35
N LYS A 2 -10.86 -2.84 2.80
CA LYS A 2 -10.05 -1.73 3.27
C LYS A 2 -9.17 -2.14 4.45
N VAL A 3 -9.70 -2.96 5.33
CA VAL A 3 -8.93 -3.46 6.47
C VAL A 3 -7.74 -4.27 5.99
N SER A 4 -7.91 -5.08 4.95
CA SER A 4 -6.82 -5.88 4.40
C SER A 4 -5.72 -5.00 3.80
N VAL A 5 -6.10 -3.92 3.09
CA VAL A 5 -5.14 -2.98 2.53
C VAL A 5 -4.36 -2.29 3.65
N ASP A 6 -5.07 -1.81 4.69
CA ASP A 6 -4.43 -1.15 5.81
C ASP A 6 -3.47 -2.09 6.54
N THR A 7 -3.92 -3.31 6.82
CA THR A 7 -3.13 -4.28 7.56
C THR A 7 -1.87 -4.66 6.80
N LEU A 8 -2.00 -4.95 5.50
CA LEU A 8 -0.85 -5.33 4.69
C LEU A 8 0.13 -4.16 4.53
N THR A 9 -0.40 -2.94 4.35
CA THR A 9 0.45 -1.76 4.23
C THR A 9 1.27 -1.56 5.51
N GLU A 10 0.63 -1.66 6.67
CA GLU A 10 1.34 -1.51 7.94
C GLU A 10 2.37 -2.61 8.16
N ARG A 11 2.06 -3.83 7.74
CA ARG A 11 2.98 -4.94 7.86
C ARG A 11 4.23 -4.73 7.01
N LEU A 12 4.05 -4.31 5.76
CA LEU A 12 5.18 -4.06 4.88
C LEU A 12 6.02 -2.88 5.38
N LYS A 13 5.37 -1.86 5.90
CA LYS A 13 6.07 -0.73 6.50
C LYS A 13 6.91 -1.20 7.68
N GLY A 14 6.36 -2.07 8.51
CA GLY A 14 7.08 -2.64 9.65
C GLY A 14 8.25 -3.51 9.23
N ASP A 15 8.19 -4.10 8.04
CA ASP A 15 9.25 -4.92 7.48
C ASP A 15 10.34 -4.11 6.78
N GLY A 16 10.22 -2.78 6.79
CA GLY A 16 11.25 -1.91 6.24
C GLY A 16 10.96 -1.38 4.84
N TYR A 17 9.80 -1.71 4.27
CA TYR A 17 9.42 -1.16 2.97
C TYR A 17 8.95 0.28 3.11
N GLN A 18 9.17 1.07 2.08
CA GLN A 18 8.75 2.47 2.09
C GLN A 18 7.33 2.61 1.56
N VAL A 19 6.48 3.27 2.34
CA VAL A 19 5.13 3.61 1.86
C VAL A 19 5.24 4.88 1.04
N VAL A 20 5.00 4.75 -0.26
CA VAL A 20 5.09 5.89 -1.19
C VAL A 20 3.84 6.75 -1.11
N SER A 21 2.67 6.10 -1.04
CA SER A 21 1.40 6.81 -0.92
C SER A 21 0.32 5.91 -0.33
N GLY A 22 -0.68 6.54 0.28
CA GLY A 22 -1.84 5.85 0.83
C GLY A 22 -1.58 5.16 2.15
N PRO A 23 -2.54 4.36 2.62
CA PRO A 23 -3.79 4.00 1.91
C PRO A 23 -4.71 5.21 1.69
N ARG A 24 -5.38 5.22 0.54
CA ARG A 24 -6.33 6.27 0.21
C ARG A 24 -7.37 5.78 -0.80
N THR A 25 -8.47 6.48 -0.86
CA THR A 25 -9.48 6.20 -1.88
C THR A 25 -9.13 7.03 -3.12
N THR A 26 -9.02 6.36 -4.26
CA THR A 26 -8.70 7.05 -5.52
C THR A 26 -9.96 7.65 -6.14
N GLY A 27 -9.77 8.46 -7.18
CA GLY A 27 -10.90 9.04 -7.91
C GLY A 27 -11.83 8.02 -8.52
N ASP A 28 -11.32 6.80 -8.78
CA ASP A 28 -12.11 5.71 -9.35
C ASP A 28 -12.87 4.92 -8.28
N GLY A 29 -12.74 5.29 -7.02
CA GLY A 29 -13.44 4.61 -5.93
C GLY A 29 -12.70 3.41 -5.36
N TYR A 30 -11.47 3.18 -5.76
CA TYR A 30 -10.66 2.09 -5.20
C TYR A 30 -9.90 2.56 -3.98
N TYR A 31 -9.72 1.66 -3.04
CA TYR A 31 -8.93 1.93 -1.85
C TYR A 31 -7.58 1.22 -2.03
N GLU A 32 -6.51 1.99 -2.05
CA GLU A 32 -5.21 1.42 -2.39
C GLU A 32 -4.06 2.14 -1.71
N SER A 33 -2.92 1.45 -1.66
CA SER A 33 -1.66 2.04 -1.23
C SER A 33 -0.56 1.63 -2.21
N CYS A 34 0.52 2.39 -2.22
CA CYS A 34 1.67 2.12 -3.07
C CYS A 34 2.90 1.99 -2.19
N ILE A 35 3.62 0.89 -2.36
CA ILE A 35 4.79 0.53 -1.56
C ILE A 35 5.99 0.43 -2.49
N ARG A 36 7.15 0.88 -2.01
CA ARG A 36 8.40 0.68 -2.76
C ARG A 36 9.08 -0.57 -2.21
N GLY A 37 9.32 -1.53 -3.09
CA GLY A 37 10.00 -2.77 -2.72
C GLY A 37 11.50 -2.56 -2.50
N ILE A 38 12.15 -3.64 -2.06
CA ILE A 38 13.59 -3.59 -1.73
C ILE A 38 14.43 -3.20 -2.94
N GLU A 39 14.03 -3.63 -4.12
CA GLU A 39 14.76 -3.32 -5.36
C GLU A 39 14.33 -2.01 -6.01
N GLY A 40 13.50 -1.24 -5.33
CA GLY A 40 13.00 0.04 -5.84
C GLY A 40 11.76 -0.06 -6.69
N ASN A 41 11.27 -1.28 -6.93
CA ASN A 41 10.05 -1.49 -7.69
C ASN A 41 8.82 -1.04 -6.90
N LEU A 42 7.81 -0.57 -7.61
CA LEU A 42 6.56 -0.16 -6.97
C LEU A 42 5.57 -1.31 -6.91
N ILE A 43 4.88 -1.43 -5.79
CA ILE A 43 3.89 -2.48 -5.55
C ILE A 43 2.59 -1.78 -5.17
N GLU A 44 1.53 -2.02 -5.91
CA GLU A 44 0.22 -1.49 -5.57
C GLU A 44 -0.59 -2.52 -4.83
N ILE A 45 -1.19 -2.09 -3.71
CA ILE A 45 -2.07 -2.93 -2.91
C ILE A 45 -3.47 -2.36 -3.04
N THR A 46 -4.38 -3.12 -3.64
CA THR A 46 -5.74 -2.66 -3.92
C THR A 46 -6.74 -3.64 -3.32
N GLU A 47 -7.84 -3.11 -2.82
CA GLU A 47 -8.90 -3.98 -2.32
C GLU A 47 -9.67 -4.68 -3.45
#